data_6990ab7bda8620e46872a334746cd6ee
#
_entry.id   6990ab7bda8620e46872a334746cd6ee
#
_cell.length_a   1.000
_cell.length_b   1.000
_cell.length_c   1.000
_cell.angle_alpha   90.00
_cell.angle_beta   90.00
_cell.angle_gamma   90.00
#
_symmetry.space_group_name_H-M   'P 1'
#
loop_
_entity.id
_entity.type
_entity.pdbx_description
1 polymer ?
#
loop_
_entity_poly.entity_id
_entity_poly.type
_entity_poly.pdbx_seq_one_letter_code
_entity_poly.pdbx_strand_id
1 'polypeptide(L)'
;MTPLLLWLLTLCLWLPGLGNLPLRDWDEGRVATVARSTTTLLPMKWEQPYLNKPPGLHLPMGVLIRRHGETEVVVRLLPALLASLAVPLILILRRSLGGPDAEQRALLAAVVLMTLLPMARHGRLAMLDGTLVSCTLLLWWGWLGAREQPWRALMAGLAASGVLLLKPPALLGFGLIAAVVGGRRSWPSGGSWMALAIGLLPGVSWHLWHWKIRGSDALLMWGGQGLARITNSVGDGLGWWTPWVELLEGGWPWLLLLPAGLTWAWRNRWNPIGRWELGLLISTAALVMPLRTQLPWYSHLLWPPLALLCGEGLQDLIKHHRHRWVSWSWQAMGILLLLAGWAGKTAGLAGWPDLSLLLAGGGLLTGGWFTGRSDRRWRRRGLLMLLLGWGLALMSLWSSGQWLWELNESWDPRPVASEIRTLPTGTAVWLDGPTRPSLGWYAGRELQRYRKGNAPPDDYWLVSPQQRPGCQLAAPAVPGDWQLWRCG
;
A
#
# COMPACT_ATOMS: atom_id res chain seq x y z
N MET A 1 18.14 10.21 14.83
CA MET A 1 18.16 8.90 14.15
C MET A 1 18.44 9.11 12.67
N THR A 2 19.32 8.32 12.07
CA THR A 2 19.64 8.44 10.64
C THR A 2 18.49 7.86 9.79
N PRO A 3 18.25 8.38 8.56
CA PRO A 3 17.26 7.80 7.66
C PRO A 3 17.48 6.32 7.38
N LEU A 4 18.74 5.89 7.26
CA LEU A 4 19.11 4.49 7.04
C LEU A 4 18.68 3.59 8.21
N LEU A 5 18.99 3.99 9.45
CA LEU A 5 18.58 3.21 10.63
C LEU A 5 17.06 3.09 10.73
N LEU A 6 16.34 4.17 10.43
CA LEU A 6 14.88 4.16 10.43
C LEU A 6 14.34 3.23 9.34
N TRP A 7 14.96 3.22 8.16
CA TRP A 7 14.59 2.29 7.10
C TRP A 7 14.83 0.84 7.49
N LEU A 8 15.98 0.52 8.08
CA LEU A 8 16.27 -0.83 8.59
C LEU A 8 15.25 -1.27 9.64
N LEU A 9 14.86 -0.40 10.58
CA LEU A 9 13.79 -0.68 11.54
C LEU A 9 12.45 -0.92 10.86
N THR A 10 12.14 -0.17 9.81
CA THR A 10 10.93 -0.38 8.99
C THR A 10 10.97 -1.76 8.34
N LEU A 11 12.10 -2.17 7.78
CA LEU A 11 12.25 -3.50 7.17
C LEU A 11 12.11 -4.61 8.23
N CYS A 12 12.71 -4.44 9.41
CA CYS A 12 12.53 -5.39 10.52
C CYS A 12 11.06 -5.53 10.95
N LEU A 13 10.27 -4.46 10.83
CA LEU A 13 8.85 -4.49 11.15
C LEU A 13 8.00 -5.06 10.00
N TRP A 14 8.30 -4.72 8.74
CA TRP A 14 7.42 -5.03 7.60
C TRP A 14 7.73 -6.34 6.89
N LEU A 15 8.97 -6.85 6.90
CA LEU A 15 9.33 -8.05 6.15
C LEU A 15 8.99 -9.40 6.82
N PRO A 16 8.90 -9.54 8.16
CA PRO A 16 8.55 -10.83 8.76
C PRO A 16 7.25 -11.38 8.17
N GLY A 17 7.19 -12.67 7.93
CA GLY A 17 6.02 -13.36 7.40
C GLY A 17 5.64 -12.99 5.95
N LEU A 18 6.54 -12.41 5.15
CA LEU A 18 6.25 -11.92 3.81
C LEU A 18 5.74 -13.01 2.85
N GLY A 19 6.13 -14.26 3.06
CA GLY A 19 5.72 -15.42 2.26
C GLY A 19 4.66 -16.31 2.88
N ASN A 20 4.14 -15.99 4.07
CA ASN A 20 3.24 -16.90 4.80
C ASN A 20 1.89 -17.08 4.11
N LEU A 21 1.38 -16.01 3.51
CA LEU A 21 0.08 -15.99 2.85
C LEU A 21 0.22 -16.02 1.33
N PRO A 22 -0.69 -16.67 0.61
CA PRO A 22 -0.69 -16.65 -0.84
C PRO A 22 -0.92 -15.24 -1.37
N LEU A 23 -0.71 -15.07 -2.67
CA LEU A 23 -0.94 -13.80 -3.34
C LEU A 23 -2.42 -13.46 -3.37
N ARG A 24 -2.75 -12.22 -3.04
CA ARG A 24 -4.09 -11.67 -3.16
C ARG A 24 -4.56 -11.71 -4.61
N ASP A 25 -5.82 -12.04 -4.83
CA ASP A 25 -6.35 -12.41 -6.13
C ASP A 25 -6.15 -11.32 -7.20
N TRP A 26 -6.79 -10.17 -7.03
CA TRP A 26 -6.80 -9.15 -8.08
C TRP A 26 -5.54 -8.32 -8.17
N ASP A 27 -5.00 -7.94 -7.05
CA ASP A 27 -3.91 -6.98 -7.01
C ASP A 27 -2.56 -7.66 -7.18
N GLU A 28 -2.22 -8.60 -6.29
CA GLU A 28 -0.94 -9.28 -6.33
C GLU A 28 -0.85 -10.32 -7.45
N GLY A 29 -1.88 -11.15 -7.62
CA GLY A 29 -1.91 -12.19 -8.65
C GLY A 29 -1.77 -11.62 -10.07
N ARG A 30 -2.41 -10.47 -10.34
CA ARG A 30 -2.25 -9.77 -11.61
C ARG A 30 -0.85 -9.20 -11.77
N VAL A 31 -0.33 -8.51 -10.75
CA VAL A 31 1.01 -7.90 -10.79
C VAL A 31 2.07 -8.98 -10.97
N ALA A 32 1.96 -10.09 -10.24
CA ALA A 32 2.88 -11.24 -10.34
C ALA A 32 2.84 -11.88 -11.74
N THR A 33 1.64 -12.10 -12.31
CA THR A 33 1.48 -12.65 -13.66
C THR A 33 2.11 -11.74 -14.70
N VAL A 34 1.85 -10.43 -14.64
CA VAL A 34 2.44 -9.47 -15.56
C VAL A 34 3.97 -9.42 -15.40
N ALA A 35 4.47 -9.42 -14.16
CA ALA A 35 5.90 -9.41 -13.88
C ALA A 35 6.60 -10.67 -14.46
N ARG A 36 6.01 -11.85 -14.27
CA ARG A 36 6.52 -13.11 -14.83
C ARG A 36 6.58 -13.08 -16.36
N SER A 37 5.53 -12.58 -17.01
CA SER A 37 5.41 -12.54 -18.47
C SER A 37 6.23 -11.41 -19.11
N THR A 38 6.67 -10.41 -18.33
CA THR A 38 7.37 -9.23 -18.86
C THR A 38 8.88 -9.46 -18.86
N THR A 39 9.46 -9.63 -20.04
CA THR A 39 10.91 -9.83 -20.24
C THR A 39 11.60 -8.61 -20.82
N THR A 40 10.84 -7.66 -21.38
CA THR A 40 11.32 -6.44 -22.03
C THR A 40 10.65 -5.20 -21.41
N LEU A 41 10.97 -4.03 -21.92
CA LEU A 41 10.31 -2.78 -21.53
C LEU A 41 8.82 -2.69 -21.94
N LEU A 42 8.31 -3.64 -22.74
CA LEU A 42 6.90 -3.73 -23.11
C LEU A 42 6.21 -4.75 -22.19
N PRO A 43 5.33 -4.31 -21.28
CA PRO A 43 4.63 -5.21 -20.40
C PRO A 43 3.77 -6.22 -21.15
N MET A 44 3.81 -7.45 -20.69
CA MET A 44 3.02 -8.57 -21.20
C MET A 44 2.23 -9.21 -20.07
N LYS A 45 1.06 -9.76 -20.40
CA LYS A 45 0.29 -10.63 -19.52
C LYS A 45 0.03 -11.93 -20.28
N TRP A 46 0.62 -13.01 -19.83
CA TRP A 46 0.74 -14.22 -20.62
C TRP A 46 1.43 -13.91 -21.96
N GLU A 47 0.83 -14.26 -23.07
CA GLU A 47 1.33 -13.97 -24.41
C GLU A 47 0.78 -12.67 -25.01
N GLN A 48 -0.05 -11.92 -24.26
CA GLN A 48 -0.74 -10.73 -24.76
C GLN A 48 -0.12 -9.43 -24.26
N PRO A 49 -0.16 -8.34 -25.05
CA PRO A 49 0.26 -7.02 -24.59
C PRO A 49 -0.53 -6.57 -23.35
N TYR A 50 0.18 -6.12 -22.31
CA TYR A 50 -0.45 -5.55 -21.14
C TYR A 50 -0.40 -4.03 -21.19
N LEU A 51 -1.56 -3.42 -21.49
CA LEU A 51 -1.69 -1.98 -21.76
C LEU A 51 -2.16 -1.16 -20.54
N ASN A 52 -2.43 -1.81 -19.39
CA ASN A 52 -3.05 -1.12 -18.26
C ASN A 52 -2.07 -0.37 -17.38
N LYS A 53 -0.81 -0.82 -17.29
CA LYS A 53 0.23 -0.22 -16.44
C LYS A 53 1.60 -0.31 -17.12
N PRO A 54 2.47 0.69 -16.88
CA PRO A 54 3.85 0.68 -17.36
C PRO A 54 4.74 -0.37 -16.65
N PRO A 55 5.99 -0.59 -17.12
CA PRO A 55 6.86 -1.67 -16.64
C PRO A 55 7.62 -1.36 -15.35
N GLY A 56 7.50 -0.15 -14.77
CA GLY A 56 8.39 0.33 -13.71
C GLY A 56 8.56 -0.59 -12.51
N LEU A 57 7.52 -1.34 -12.13
CA LEU A 57 7.62 -2.37 -11.10
C LEU A 57 7.65 -3.79 -11.69
N HIS A 58 6.87 -4.04 -12.76
CA HIS A 58 6.72 -5.38 -13.34
C HIS A 58 8.03 -5.95 -13.88
N LEU A 59 8.80 -5.15 -14.63
CA LEU A 59 10.05 -5.63 -15.23
C LEU A 59 11.11 -6.02 -14.18
N PRO A 60 11.47 -5.18 -13.19
CA PRO A 60 12.45 -5.57 -12.18
C PRO A 60 11.94 -6.71 -11.28
N MET A 61 10.64 -6.80 -10.98
CA MET A 61 10.07 -7.97 -10.31
C MET A 61 10.23 -9.23 -11.17
N GLY A 62 9.96 -9.15 -12.47
CA GLY A 62 10.15 -10.26 -13.40
C GLY A 62 11.60 -10.76 -13.45
N VAL A 63 12.58 -9.85 -13.34
CA VAL A 63 14.00 -10.24 -13.23
C VAL A 63 14.26 -11.03 -11.95
N LEU A 64 13.69 -10.60 -10.82
CA LEU A 64 13.84 -11.31 -9.54
C LEU A 64 13.16 -12.69 -9.59
N ILE A 65 11.95 -12.78 -10.12
CA ILE A 65 11.21 -14.04 -10.27
C ILE A 65 12.02 -15.04 -11.11
N ARG A 66 12.58 -14.62 -12.23
CA ARG A 66 13.40 -15.50 -13.09
C ARG A 66 14.70 -15.94 -12.43
N ARG A 67 15.29 -15.13 -11.54
CA ARG A 67 16.55 -15.47 -10.86
C ARG A 67 16.36 -16.30 -9.60
N HIS A 68 15.28 -16.07 -8.86
CA HIS A 68 15.10 -16.62 -7.50
C HIS A 68 13.87 -17.52 -7.36
N GLY A 69 13.10 -17.71 -8.44
CA GLY A 69 11.92 -18.58 -8.45
C GLY A 69 10.60 -17.86 -8.18
N GLU A 70 9.51 -18.57 -8.42
CA GLU A 70 8.12 -18.09 -8.30
C GLU A 70 7.58 -18.30 -6.89
N THR A 71 8.08 -17.53 -5.92
CA THR A 71 7.59 -17.57 -4.54
C THR A 71 6.96 -16.26 -4.13
N GLU A 72 6.06 -16.30 -3.15
CA GLU A 72 5.39 -15.11 -2.60
C GLU A 72 6.40 -14.10 -2.07
N VAL A 73 7.47 -14.58 -1.41
CA VAL A 73 8.55 -13.72 -0.90
C VAL A 73 9.20 -12.94 -2.04
N VAL A 74 9.58 -13.62 -3.12
CA VAL A 74 10.26 -13.01 -4.26
C VAL A 74 9.37 -11.98 -4.95
N VAL A 75 8.09 -12.30 -5.10
CA VAL A 75 7.09 -11.39 -5.70
C VAL A 75 6.89 -10.13 -4.86
N ARG A 76 6.86 -10.25 -3.52
CA ARG A 76 6.61 -9.14 -2.59
C ARG A 76 7.86 -8.35 -2.23
N LEU A 77 9.05 -8.91 -2.35
CA LEU A 77 10.28 -8.31 -1.81
C LEU A 77 10.55 -6.91 -2.37
N LEU A 78 10.57 -6.76 -3.70
CA LEU A 78 10.88 -5.47 -4.32
C LEU A 78 9.81 -4.41 -4.02
N PRO A 79 8.51 -4.66 -4.18
CA PRO A 79 7.48 -3.73 -3.73
C PRO A 79 7.62 -3.31 -2.27
N ALA A 80 7.87 -4.26 -1.35
CA ALA A 80 8.03 -3.98 0.06
C ALA A 80 9.26 -3.10 0.36
N LEU A 81 10.39 -3.36 -0.28
CA LEU A 81 11.61 -2.55 -0.16
C LEU A 81 11.35 -1.11 -0.64
N LEU A 82 10.70 -0.94 -1.79
CA LEU A 82 10.42 0.37 -2.35
C LEU A 82 9.34 1.13 -1.56
N ALA A 83 8.29 0.44 -1.10
CA ALA A 83 7.24 1.05 -0.29
C ALA A 83 7.76 1.50 1.08
N SER A 84 8.65 0.72 1.71
CA SER A 84 9.24 1.05 3.01
C SER A 84 10.07 2.33 3.01
N LEU A 85 10.57 2.78 1.84
CA LEU A 85 11.26 4.06 1.68
C LEU A 85 10.36 5.27 2.02
N ALA A 86 9.04 5.12 2.01
CA ALA A 86 8.12 6.18 2.43
C ALA A 86 8.43 6.69 3.85
N VAL A 87 8.90 5.80 4.74
CA VAL A 87 9.18 6.15 6.14
C VAL A 87 10.42 7.04 6.29
N PRO A 88 11.60 6.74 5.75
CA PRO A 88 12.71 7.69 5.77
C PRO A 88 12.45 8.94 4.92
N LEU A 89 11.64 8.84 3.85
CA LEU A 89 11.32 10.00 3.01
C LEU A 89 10.44 11.03 3.73
N ILE A 90 9.44 10.61 4.51
CA ILE A 90 8.64 11.55 5.30
C ILE A 90 9.49 12.20 6.41
N LEU A 91 10.45 11.47 7.01
CA LEU A 91 11.42 12.04 7.95
C LEU A 91 12.22 13.17 7.28
N ILE A 92 12.75 12.90 6.08
CA ILE A 92 13.57 13.86 5.35
C ILE A 92 12.72 15.07 4.90
N LEU A 93 11.51 14.84 4.40
CA LEU A 93 10.57 15.89 4.03
C LEU A 93 10.26 16.80 5.23
N ARG A 94 9.87 16.22 6.38
CA ARG A 94 9.53 17.02 7.57
C ARG A 94 10.74 17.79 8.13
N ARG A 95 11.93 17.18 8.11
CA ARG A 95 13.19 17.88 8.47
C ARG A 95 13.43 19.10 7.59
N SER A 96 13.23 18.95 6.29
CA SER A 96 13.46 20.02 5.31
C SER A 96 12.50 21.21 5.47
N LEU A 97 11.36 21.03 6.12
CA LEU A 97 10.47 22.12 6.48
C LEU A 97 11.01 22.97 7.64
N GLY A 98 11.95 22.44 8.42
CA GLY A 98 12.61 23.14 9.51
C GLY A 98 11.73 23.35 10.74
N GLY A 99 11.99 24.45 11.44
CA GLY A 99 11.26 24.88 12.63
C GLY A 99 11.76 24.28 13.95
N PRO A 100 11.12 24.69 15.08
CA PRO A 100 11.52 24.20 16.40
C PRO A 100 11.34 22.70 16.50
N ASP A 101 12.35 22.02 17.09
CA ASP A 101 12.35 20.54 17.25
C ASP A 101 12.15 19.74 15.97
N ALA A 102 12.59 20.27 14.82
CA ALA A 102 12.40 19.65 13.50
C ALA A 102 12.76 18.16 13.49
N GLU A 103 13.88 17.78 14.10
CA GLU A 103 14.34 16.39 14.23
C GLU A 103 13.34 15.50 14.99
N GLN A 104 12.83 15.97 16.12
CA GLN A 104 11.91 15.19 16.93
C GLN A 104 10.55 15.05 16.24
N ARG A 105 10.03 16.14 15.67
CA ARG A 105 8.76 16.14 14.92
C ARG A 105 8.83 15.24 13.69
N ALA A 106 9.92 15.31 12.95
CA ALA A 106 10.16 14.45 11.79
C ALA A 106 10.23 12.96 12.19
N LEU A 107 10.91 12.64 13.29
CA LEU A 107 10.96 11.29 13.82
C LEU A 107 9.58 10.78 14.24
N LEU A 108 8.78 11.60 14.91
CA LEU A 108 7.44 11.23 15.35
C LEU A 108 6.51 10.98 14.15
N ALA A 109 6.54 11.83 13.12
CA ALA A 109 5.79 11.62 11.89
C ALA A 109 6.19 10.31 11.18
N ALA A 110 7.49 10.03 11.12
CA ALA A 110 8.00 8.82 10.49
C ALA A 110 7.61 7.55 11.26
N VAL A 111 7.66 7.59 12.59
CA VAL A 111 7.24 6.47 13.45
C VAL A 111 5.73 6.22 13.35
N VAL A 112 4.93 7.28 13.28
CA VAL A 112 3.48 7.16 12.99
C VAL A 112 3.28 6.46 11.65
N LEU A 113 3.91 6.94 10.56
CA LEU A 113 3.76 6.35 9.23
C LEU A 113 4.21 4.88 9.20
N MET A 114 5.33 4.55 9.85
CA MET A 114 5.88 3.20 9.95
C MET A 114 4.92 2.20 10.58
N THR A 115 4.13 2.67 11.54
CA THR A 115 3.25 1.83 12.36
C THR A 115 1.77 1.98 12.06
N LEU A 116 1.40 2.78 11.04
CA LEU A 116 0.04 2.80 10.49
C LEU A 116 -0.27 1.46 9.81
N LEU A 117 -1.34 0.80 10.25
CA LEU A 117 -1.72 -0.52 9.75
C LEU A 117 -1.87 -0.58 8.22
N PRO A 118 -2.57 0.35 7.54
CA PRO A 118 -2.71 0.28 6.09
C PRO A 118 -1.38 0.44 5.34
N MET A 119 -0.49 1.31 5.84
CA MET A 119 0.82 1.51 5.22
C MET A 119 1.71 0.28 5.36
N ALA A 120 1.75 -0.32 6.56
CA ALA A 120 2.51 -1.54 6.80
C ALA A 120 1.91 -2.74 6.04
N ARG A 121 0.58 -2.91 6.08
CA ARG A 121 -0.15 -4.00 5.41
C ARG A 121 0.02 -3.97 3.89
N HIS A 122 -0.40 -2.89 3.24
CA HIS A 122 -0.36 -2.81 1.78
C HIS A 122 1.05 -2.51 1.25
N GLY A 123 1.92 -1.88 2.05
CA GLY A 123 3.31 -1.62 1.68
C GLY A 123 4.14 -2.89 1.52
N ARG A 124 3.75 -4.00 2.15
CA ARG A 124 4.44 -5.29 2.03
C ARG A 124 3.85 -6.23 0.97
N LEU A 125 2.72 -5.86 0.36
CA LEU A 125 2.09 -6.63 -0.72
C LEU A 125 2.69 -6.28 -2.09
N ALA A 126 2.53 -7.19 -3.06
CA ALA A 126 2.99 -6.99 -4.44
C ALA A 126 2.08 -6.02 -5.20
N MET A 127 1.97 -4.80 -4.69
CA MET A 127 1.13 -3.73 -5.22
C MET A 127 1.98 -2.52 -5.64
N LEU A 128 1.48 -1.74 -6.60
CA LEU A 128 2.18 -0.55 -7.07
C LEU A 128 2.05 0.64 -6.09
N ASP A 129 0.96 0.66 -5.32
CA ASP A 129 0.53 1.85 -4.57
C ASP A 129 1.48 2.22 -3.42
N GLY A 130 2.09 1.25 -2.72
CA GLY A 130 3.12 1.52 -1.73
C GLY A 130 4.37 2.19 -2.34
N THR A 131 4.85 1.67 -3.46
CA THR A 131 5.97 2.27 -4.22
C THR A 131 5.61 3.67 -4.73
N LEU A 132 4.36 3.87 -5.15
CA LEU A 132 3.85 5.15 -5.61
C LEU A 132 3.88 6.21 -4.51
N VAL A 133 3.56 5.86 -3.26
CA VAL A 133 3.67 6.76 -2.09
C VAL A 133 5.13 7.20 -1.89
N SER A 134 6.08 6.28 -1.99
CA SER A 134 7.51 6.62 -1.87
C SER A 134 7.98 7.57 -2.98
N CYS A 135 7.61 7.31 -4.24
CA CYS A 135 7.89 8.21 -5.34
C CYS A 135 7.25 9.60 -5.12
N THR A 136 6.03 9.64 -4.61
CA THR A 136 5.31 10.90 -4.33
C THR A 136 6.00 11.72 -3.23
N LEU A 137 6.41 11.08 -2.14
CA LEU A 137 7.16 11.74 -1.07
C LEU A 137 8.52 12.26 -1.55
N LEU A 138 9.22 11.50 -2.39
CA LEU A 138 10.48 11.94 -3.00
C LEU A 138 10.26 13.12 -3.94
N LEU A 139 9.17 13.11 -4.73
CA LEU A 139 8.77 14.22 -5.59
C LEU A 139 8.51 15.49 -4.75
N TRP A 140 7.72 15.41 -3.69
CA TRP A 140 7.40 16.55 -2.85
C TRP A 140 8.63 17.09 -2.12
N TRP A 141 9.47 16.21 -1.58
CA TRP A 141 10.72 16.61 -0.95
C TRP A 141 11.70 17.26 -1.94
N GLY A 142 11.84 16.66 -3.12
CA GLY A 142 12.69 17.23 -4.18
C GLY A 142 12.18 18.60 -4.62
N TRP A 143 10.87 18.74 -4.86
CA TRP A 143 10.23 20.01 -5.23
C TRP A 143 10.41 21.10 -4.18
N LEU A 144 10.31 20.76 -2.89
CA LEU A 144 10.49 21.71 -1.79
C LEU A 144 11.82 22.47 -1.87
N GLY A 145 12.88 21.83 -2.33
CA GLY A 145 14.21 22.45 -2.47
C GLY A 145 14.67 22.65 -3.90
N ALA A 146 13.79 22.43 -4.88
CA ALA A 146 14.16 22.48 -6.30
C ALA A 146 14.67 23.86 -6.76
N ARG A 147 14.20 24.95 -6.12
CA ARG A 147 14.61 26.31 -6.47
C ARG A 147 16.10 26.56 -6.19
N GLU A 148 16.58 26.10 -5.06
CA GLU A 148 17.92 26.43 -4.55
C GLU A 148 18.96 25.37 -4.90
N GLN A 149 18.52 24.14 -5.12
CA GLN A 149 19.39 22.97 -5.26
C GLN A 149 19.01 22.15 -6.51
N PRO A 150 19.74 22.31 -7.63
CA PRO A 150 19.44 21.57 -8.88
C PRO A 150 19.40 20.06 -8.72
N TRP A 151 20.22 19.48 -7.84
CA TRP A 151 20.18 18.03 -7.57
C TRP A 151 18.85 17.58 -6.93
N ARG A 152 18.19 18.43 -6.12
CA ARG A 152 16.85 18.14 -5.60
C ARG A 152 15.79 18.21 -6.70
N ALA A 153 15.93 19.14 -7.63
CA ALA A 153 15.09 19.19 -8.82
C ALA A 153 15.26 17.92 -9.69
N LEU A 154 16.50 17.44 -9.84
CA LEU A 154 16.78 16.14 -10.49
C LEU A 154 16.06 14.98 -9.77
N MET A 155 16.12 14.92 -8.44
CA MET A 155 15.42 13.89 -7.65
C MET A 155 13.91 14.00 -7.81
N ALA A 156 13.35 15.21 -7.86
CA ALA A 156 11.92 15.41 -8.16
C ALA A 156 11.55 14.90 -9.55
N GLY A 157 12.40 15.15 -10.55
CA GLY A 157 12.23 14.63 -11.91
C GLY A 157 12.29 13.10 -11.98
N LEU A 158 13.28 12.48 -11.32
CA LEU A 158 13.40 11.02 -11.23
C LEU A 158 12.19 10.40 -10.52
N ALA A 159 11.71 11.03 -9.45
CA ALA A 159 10.51 10.59 -8.75
C ALA A 159 9.25 10.71 -9.63
N ALA A 160 9.12 11.81 -10.37
CA ALA A 160 8.06 12.00 -11.37
C ALA A 160 8.12 10.95 -12.47
N SER A 161 9.34 10.61 -12.94
CA SER A 161 9.58 9.50 -13.87
C SER A 161 9.12 8.16 -13.29
N GLY A 162 9.42 7.90 -12.00
CA GLY A 162 8.92 6.74 -11.28
C GLY A 162 7.40 6.67 -11.24
N VAL A 163 6.73 7.80 -10.94
CA VAL A 163 5.26 7.89 -10.98
C VAL A 163 4.72 7.59 -12.38
N LEU A 164 5.33 8.16 -13.44
CA LEU A 164 4.97 7.87 -14.84
C LEU A 164 5.10 6.38 -15.15
N LEU A 165 6.16 5.73 -14.68
CA LEU A 165 6.42 4.31 -14.92
C LEU A 165 5.62 3.35 -14.03
N LEU A 166 4.81 3.88 -13.09
CA LEU A 166 3.90 3.11 -12.21
C LEU A 166 2.43 3.37 -12.54
N LYS A 167 2.03 4.65 -12.52
CA LYS A 167 0.62 5.08 -12.64
C LYS A 167 0.56 6.49 -13.27
N PRO A 168 0.71 6.59 -14.61
CA PRO A 168 0.94 7.86 -15.30
C PRO A 168 -0.02 9.00 -14.96
N PRO A 169 -1.36 8.80 -14.93
CA PRO A 169 -2.29 9.89 -14.63
C PRO A 169 -2.11 10.51 -13.24
N ALA A 170 -1.54 9.73 -12.29
CA ALA A 170 -1.32 10.21 -10.93
C ALA A 170 -0.30 11.36 -10.86
N LEU A 171 0.65 11.42 -11.82
CA LEU A 171 1.64 12.51 -11.86
C LEU A 171 1.00 13.88 -12.00
N LEU A 172 -0.10 14.00 -12.73
CA LEU A 172 -0.82 15.27 -12.89
C LEU A 172 -1.31 15.80 -11.53
N GLY A 173 -1.91 14.93 -10.73
CA GLY A 173 -2.36 15.27 -9.38
C GLY A 173 -1.19 15.54 -8.43
N PHE A 174 -0.21 14.69 -8.37
CA PHE A 174 0.91 14.80 -7.43
C PHE A 174 1.83 15.98 -7.73
N GLY A 175 2.06 16.26 -9.02
CA GLY A 175 2.81 17.44 -9.47
C GLY A 175 2.05 18.72 -9.18
N LEU A 176 0.73 18.75 -9.41
CA LEU A 176 -0.11 19.89 -9.08
C LEU A 176 -0.08 20.19 -7.57
N ILE A 177 -0.20 19.14 -6.72
CA ILE A 177 -0.06 19.28 -5.26
C ILE A 177 1.27 19.90 -4.90
N ALA A 178 2.39 19.40 -5.46
CA ALA A 178 3.72 19.94 -5.20
C ALA A 178 3.82 21.43 -5.59
N ALA A 179 3.29 21.79 -6.75
CA ALA A 179 3.33 23.16 -7.28
C ALA A 179 2.47 24.15 -6.44
N VAL A 180 1.26 23.70 -6.05
CA VAL A 180 0.31 24.55 -5.27
C VAL A 180 0.78 24.71 -3.83
N VAL A 181 1.09 23.59 -3.15
CA VAL A 181 1.50 23.61 -1.74
C VAL A 181 2.84 24.30 -1.55
N GLY A 182 3.80 24.03 -2.43
CA GLY A 182 5.11 24.69 -2.44
C GLY A 182 5.02 26.19 -2.74
N GLY A 183 4.05 26.58 -3.56
CA GLY A 183 3.91 27.95 -4.04
C GLY A 183 5.12 28.42 -4.85
N ARG A 184 5.12 29.67 -5.28
CA ARG A 184 6.18 30.22 -6.16
C ARG A 184 7.60 30.13 -5.58
N ARG A 185 7.75 30.05 -4.25
CA ARG A 185 9.05 29.97 -3.58
C ARG A 185 9.75 28.61 -3.81
N SER A 186 9.01 27.54 -4.07
CA SER A 186 9.55 26.21 -4.33
C SER A 186 9.68 25.90 -5.83
N TRP A 187 9.20 26.78 -6.71
CA TRP A 187 9.30 26.54 -8.15
C TRP A 187 10.77 26.56 -8.60
N PRO A 188 11.20 25.61 -9.43
CA PRO A 188 12.55 25.57 -9.95
C PRO A 188 12.95 26.89 -10.60
N SER A 189 14.23 27.25 -10.58
CA SER A 189 14.78 28.43 -11.23
C SER A 189 16.03 28.06 -12.03
N GLY A 190 16.28 28.77 -13.15
CA GLY A 190 17.49 28.57 -13.95
C GLY A 190 17.75 27.09 -14.28
N GLY A 191 18.96 26.62 -13.94
CA GLY A 191 19.41 25.25 -14.20
C GLY A 191 18.60 24.15 -13.49
N SER A 192 17.82 24.50 -12.47
CA SER A 192 16.96 23.52 -11.78
C SER A 192 15.82 23.00 -12.67
N TRP A 193 15.31 23.81 -13.61
CA TRP A 193 14.35 23.31 -14.61
C TRP A 193 14.98 22.27 -15.54
N MET A 194 16.22 22.47 -15.95
CA MET A 194 16.97 21.51 -16.76
C MET A 194 17.18 20.20 -15.96
N ALA A 195 17.60 20.30 -14.70
CA ALA A 195 17.79 19.14 -13.84
C ALA A 195 16.48 18.34 -13.64
N LEU A 196 15.35 19.03 -13.41
CA LEU A 196 14.03 18.42 -13.33
C LEU A 196 13.67 17.69 -14.64
N ALA A 197 13.88 18.35 -15.78
CA ALA A 197 13.61 17.78 -17.10
C ALA A 197 14.47 16.52 -17.35
N ILE A 198 15.77 16.56 -17.03
CA ILE A 198 16.68 15.41 -17.15
C ILE A 198 16.16 14.23 -16.30
N GLY A 199 15.76 14.49 -15.05
CA GLY A 199 15.19 13.46 -14.19
C GLY A 199 13.87 12.86 -14.72
N LEU A 200 13.08 13.67 -15.44
CA LEU A 200 11.80 13.25 -16.02
C LEU A 200 11.96 12.44 -17.32
N LEU A 201 13.11 12.59 -18.00
CA LEU A 201 13.37 11.96 -19.32
C LEU A 201 13.08 10.45 -19.37
N PRO A 202 13.51 9.61 -18.40
CA PRO A 202 13.28 8.16 -18.51
C PRO A 202 11.79 7.80 -18.63
N GLY A 203 10.93 8.44 -17.81
CA GLY A 203 9.48 8.20 -17.87
C GLY A 203 8.85 8.70 -19.16
N VAL A 204 9.17 9.94 -19.57
CA VAL A 204 8.63 10.55 -20.80
C VAL A 204 9.10 9.78 -22.03
N SER A 205 10.39 9.44 -22.11
CA SER A 205 10.97 8.70 -23.24
C SER A 205 10.30 7.33 -23.40
N TRP A 206 10.04 6.63 -22.27
CA TRP A 206 9.34 5.36 -22.33
C TRP A 206 7.92 5.52 -22.88
N HIS A 207 7.16 6.52 -22.45
CA HIS A 207 5.79 6.75 -22.94
C HIS A 207 5.76 7.12 -24.42
N LEU A 208 6.67 7.95 -24.89
CA LEU A 208 6.80 8.31 -26.30
C LEU A 208 7.16 7.09 -27.15
N TRP A 209 8.13 6.29 -26.67
CA TRP A 209 8.52 5.05 -27.34
C TRP A 209 7.38 4.02 -27.36
N HIS A 210 6.67 3.84 -26.23
CA HIS A 210 5.52 2.95 -26.11
C HIS A 210 4.40 3.35 -27.08
N TRP A 211 4.12 4.66 -27.19
CA TRP A 211 3.16 5.19 -28.15
C TRP A 211 3.60 4.93 -29.59
N LYS A 212 4.87 5.12 -29.93
CA LYS A 212 5.39 4.81 -31.27
C LYS A 212 5.18 3.36 -31.67
N ILE A 213 5.28 2.42 -30.70
CA ILE A 213 5.14 0.97 -30.97
C ILE A 213 3.69 0.49 -30.94
N ARG A 214 2.88 0.99 -30.01
CA ARG A 214 1.50 0.51 -29.75
C ARG A 214 0.42 1.44 -30.31
N GLY A 215 0.78 2.58 -30.87
CA GLY A 215 -0.18 3.55 -31.40
C GLY A 215 -1.17 4.04 -30.34
N SER A 216 -2.44 4.16 -30.70
CA SER A 216 -3.54 4.60 -29.82
C SER A 216 -3.74 3.73 -28.59
N ASP A 217 -3.40 2.43 -28.65
CA ASP A 217 -3.55 1.50 -27.54
C ASP A 217 -2.70 1.89 -26.33
N ALA A 218 -1.56 2.57 -26.56
CA ALA A 218 -0.73 3.12 -25.50
C ALA A 218 -1.45 4.13 -24.60
N LEU A 219 -2.51 4.76 -25.10
CA LEU A 219 -3.31 5.74 -24.35
C LEU A 219 -4.29 5.09 -23.38
N LEU A 220 -4.51 3.77 -23.43
CA LEU A 220 -5.43 3.06 -22.53
C LEU A 220 -5.08 3.28 -21.05
N MET A 221 -3.79 3.28 -20.70
CA MET A 221 -3.33 3.51 -19.31
C MET A 221 -3.57 4.94 -18.84
N TRP A 222 -3.68 5.92 -19.73
CA TRP A 222 -4.01 7.30 -19.42
C TRP A 222 -5.53 7.53 -19.33
N GLY A 223 -6.27 7.13 -20.36
CA GLY A 223 -7.72 7.32 -20.48
C GLY A 223 -8.53 6.27 -19.71
N GLY A 224 -8.54 5.04 -20.20
CA GLY A 224 -9.41 3.97 -19.67
C GLY A 224 -9.09 3.51 -18.25
N GLN A 225 -7.80 3.48 -17.89
CA GLN A 225 -7.37 3.07 -16.55
C GLN A 225 -7.05 4.24 -15.61
N GLY A 226 -7.00 5.46 -16.12
CA GLY A 226 -6.71 6.66 -15.35
C GLY A 226 -7.92 7.57 -15.23
N LEU A 227 -8.16 8.37 -16.26
CA LEU A 227 -9.22 9.39 -16.23
C LEU A 227 -10.62 8.80 -16.09
N ALA A 228 -10.90 7.64 -16.69
CA ALA A 228 -12.20 6.97 -16.54
C ALA A 228 -12.52 6.58 -15.07
N ARG A 229 -11.50 6.44 -14.20
CA ARG A 229 -11.71 6.18 -12.77
C ARG A 229 -12.28 7.38 -12.00
N ILE A 230 -12.16 8.58 -12.55
CA ILE A 230 -12.76 9.80 -11.97
C ILE A 230 -14.28 9.76 -12.11
N THR A 231 -14.77 9.29 -13.27
CA THR A 231 -16.20 9.36 -13.65
C THR A 231 -16.96 8.04 -13.46
N ASN A 232 -16.28 6.91 -13.54
CA ASN A 232 -16.90 5.58 -13.50
C ASN A 232 -16.55 4.86 -12.19
N SER A 233 -17.54 4.20 -11.58
CA SER A 233 -17.29 3.27 -10.46
C SER A 233 -16.83 1.91 -11.01
N VAL A 234 -15.77 1.37 -10.43
CA VAL A 234 -15.28 0.02 -10.75
C VAL A 234 -14.91 -0.66 -9.43
N GLY A 235 -15.44 -1.87 -9.26
CA GLY A 235 -15.27 -2.67 -8.04
C GLY A 235 -16.49 -2.58 -7.11
N ASP A 236 -16.52 -3.46 -6.12
CA ASP A 236 -17.62 -3.62 -5.16
C ASP A 236 -17.39 -2.80 -3.87
N GLY A 237 -16.65 -1.69 -3.97
CA GLY A 237 -16.34 -0.83 -2.82
C GLY A 237 -17.55 -0.08 -2.28
N LEU A 238 -17.40 0.45 -1.05
CA LEU A 238 -18.40 1.29 -0.37
C LEU A 238 -18.59 2.67 -1.04
N GLY A 239 -18.13 2.82 -2.29
CA GLY A 239 -18.18 4.06 -3.02
C GLY A 239 -17.42 5.19 -2.28
N TRP A 240 -18.00 6.38 -2.23
CA TRP A 240 -17.39 7.55 -1.61
C TRP A 240 -17.14 7.41 -0.09
N TRP A 241 -17.74 6.42 0.59
CA TRP A 241 -17.47 6.09 1.98
C TRP A 241 -16.14 5.37 2.19
N THR A 242 -15.60 4.70 1.18
CA THR A 242 -14.38 3.88 1.31
C THR A 242 -13.22 4.63 1.97
N PRO A 243 -12.81 5.85 1.56
CA PRO A 243 -11.71 6.54 2.21
C PRO A 243 -11.98 6.88 3.69
N TRP A 244 -13.24 7.15 4.04
CA TRP A 244 -13.62 7.44 5.43
C TRP A 244 -13.54 6.20 6.30
N VAL A 245 -14.03 5.06 5.81
CA VAL A 245 -13.93 3.77 6.52
C VAL A 245 -12.46 3.39 6.69
N GLU A 246 -11.66 3.48 5.63
CA GLU A 246 -10.22 3.21 5.69
C GLU A 246 -9.51 4.11 6.72
N LEU A 247 -9.84 5.41 6.76
CA LEU A 247 -9.26 6.34 7.73
C LEU A 247 -9.66 5.97 9.17
N LEU A 248 -10.92 5.62 9.39
CA LEU A 248 -11.41 5.23 10.72
C LEU A 248 -10.88 3.88 11.15
N GLU A 249 -10.81 2.90 10.25
CA GLU A 249 -10.29 1.57 10.55
C GLU A 249 -8.78 1.56 10.74
N GLY A 250 -8.06 2.16 9.80
CA GLY A 250 -6.59 2.07 9.71
C GLY A 250 -5.82 3.15 10.47
N GLY A 251 -6.48 4.23 10.89
CA GLY A 251 -5.80 5.36 11.54
C GLY A 251 -5.44 5.14 13.01
N TRP A 252 -5.92 4.06 13.62
CA TRP A 252 -5.61 3.73 15.01
C TRP A 252 -4.16 3.26 15.19
N PRO A 253 -3.55 3.57 16.36
CA PRO A 253 -4.04 4.40 17.49
C PRO A 253 -3.78 5.89 17.29
N TRP A 254 -3.24 6.31 16.14
CA TRP A 254 -2.72 7.65 15.89
C TRP A 254 -3.79 8.69 15.59
N LEU A 255 -4.95 8.27 15.08
CA LEU A 255 -6.04 9.16 14.67
C LEU A 255 -6.52 10.07 15.81
N LEU A 256 -6.42 9.60 17.06
CA LEU A 256 -6.74 10.41 18.26
C LEU A 256 -5.88 11.69 18.39
N LEU A 257 -4.71 11.71 17.77
CA LEU A 257 -3.80 12.86 17.78
C LEU A 257 -4.12 13.88 16.68
N LEU A 258 -4.91 13.50 15.68
CA LEU A 258 -5.21 14.34 14.52
C LEU A 258 -5.84 15.69 14.90
N PRO A 259 -6.81 15.79 15.82
CA PRO A 259 -7.38 17.10 16.22
C PRO A 259 -6.32 18.06 16.79
N ALA A 260 -5.37 17.53 17.59
CA ALA A 260 -4.28 18.32 18.15
C ALA A 260 -3.30 18.77 17.05
N GLY A 261 -2.95 17.89 16.12
CA GLY A 261 -2.10 18.20 14.98
C GLY A 261 -2.74 19.22 14.04
N LEU A 262 -4.02 19.06 13.72
CA LEU A 262 -4.77 20.02 12.89
C LEU A 262 -4.82 21.42 13.57
N THR A 263 -5.06 21.45 14.88
CA THR A 263 -5.06 22.71 15.63
C THR A 263 -3.70 23.39 15.58
N TRP A 264 -2.62 22.59 15.74
CA TRP A 264 -1.26 23.11 15.66
C TRP A 264 -0.95 23.63 14.24
N ALA A 265 -1.23 22.86 13.20
CA ALA A 265 -0.98 23.23 11.81
C ALA A 265 -1.82 24.46 11.39
N TRP A 266 -3.08 24.56 11.84
CA TRP A 266 -3.93 25.72 11.59
C TRP A 266 -3.39 27.01 12.22
N ARG A 267 -2.88 26.95 13.46
CA ARG A 267 -2.24 28.10 14.11
C ARG A 267 -0.97 28.53 13.38
N ASN A 268 -0.28 27.58 12.73
CA ASN A 268 0.94 27.81 11.97
C ASN A 268 0.72 27.90 10.44
N ARG A 269 -0.51 28.01 9.96
CA ARG A 269 -0.84 27.96 8.52
C ARG A 269 -0.13 29.01 7.65
N TRP A 270 0.30 30.10 8.23
CA TRP A 270 1.06 31.15 7.55
C TRP A 270 2.56 30.86 7.48
N ASN A 271 3.06 29.94 8.28
CA ASN A 271 4.43 29.48 8.23
C ASN A 271 4.60 28.35 7.18
N PRO A 272 5.77 28.18 6.59
CA PRO A 272 6.03 27.10 5.61
C PRO A 272 5.57 25.73 6.11
N ILE A 273 5.81 25.39 7.37
CA ILE A 273 5.50 24.07 7.96
C ILE A 273 4.00 23.81 7.95
N GLY A 274 3.21 24.65 8.64
CA GLY A 274 1.76 24.46 8.73
C GLY A 274 1.08 24.54 7.36
N ARG A 275 1.60 25.40 6.46
CA ARG A 275 1.12 25.47 5.08
C ARG A 275 1.33 24.17 4.33
N TRP A 276 2.53 23.54 4.44
CA TRP A 276 2.80 22.26 3.80
C TRP A 276 1.96 21.15 4.38
N GLU A 277 1.87 21.02 5.71
CA GLU A 277 1.11 19.95 6.36
C GLU A 277 -0.39 20.01 6.06
N LEU A 278 -0.99 21.19 6.20
CA LEU A 278 -2.41 21.40 5.83
C LEU A 278 -2.62 21.31 4.32
N GLY A 279 -1.72 21.92 3.54
CA GLY A 279 -1.80 21.92 2.09
C GLY A 279 -1.74 20.52 1.52
N LEU A 280 -0.84 19.66 2.02
CA LEU A 280 -0.77 18.26 1.61
C LEU A 280 -2.05 17.52 1.99
N LEU A 281 -2.57 17.65 3.22
CA LEU A 281 -3.81 16.99 3.62
C LEU A 281 -4.99 17.43 2.75
N ILE A 282 -5.21 18.74 2.61
CA ILE A 282 -6.33 19.27 1.85
C ILE A 282 -6.24 18.90 0.38
N SER A 283 -5.04 19.01 -0.22
CA SER A 283 -4.85 18.72 -1.64
C SER A 283 -4.94 17.22 -1.95
N THR A 284 -4.42 16.35 -1.07
CA THR A 284 -4.56 14.91 -1.25
C THR A 284 -6.00 14.45 -1.03
N ALA A 285 -6.71 15.01 -0.05
CA ALA A 285 -8.12 14.76 0.14
C ALA A 285 -8.95 15.22 -1.07
N ALA A 286 -8.68 16.43 -1.59
CA ALA A 286 -9.34 16.95 -2.78
C ALA A 286 -9.08 16.10 -4.03
N LEU A 287 -7.92 15.42 -4.11
CA LEU A 287 -7.60 14.52 -5.22
C LEU A 287 -8.28 13.15 -5.08
N VAL A 288 -8.33 12.59 -3.87
CA VAL A 288 -8.78 11.20 -3.62
C VAL A 288 -10.28 11.11 -3.39
N MET A 289 -10.84 12.00 -2.54
CA MET A 289 -12.23 11.90 -2.10
C MET A 289 -13.29 12.00 -3.23
N PRO A 290 -13.11 12.82 -4.29
CA PRO A 290 -14.08 12.94 -5.37
C PRO A 290 -14.08 11.80 -6.39
N LEU A 291 -13.10 10.87 -6.33
CA LEU A 291 -13.04 9.79 -7.30
C LEU A 291 -14.27 8.90 -7.19
N ARG A 292 -14.88 8.55 -8.32
CA ARG A 292 -16.01 7.60 -8.36
C ARG A 292 -15.58 6.17 -8.09
N THR A 293 -14.40 5.78 -8.61
CA THR A 293 -13.77 4.51 -8.23
C THR A 293 -13.04 4.71 -6.91
N GLN A 294 -13.52 4.08 -5.86
CA GLN A 294 -12.93 4.12 -4.53
C GLN A 294 -12.45 2.71 -4.15
N LEU A 295 -11.15 2.49 -4.29
CA LEU A 295 -10.50 1.27 -3.85
C LEU A 295 -9.75 1.55 -2.53
N PRO A 296 -9.68 0.59 -1.59
CA PRO A 296 -9.09 0.82 -0.26
C PRO A 296 -7.69 1.45 -0.31
N TRP A 297 -6.84 1.00 -1.22
CA TRP A 297 -5.47 1.52 -1.38
C TRP A 297 -5.36 2.91 -2.00
N TYR A 298 -6.44 3.51 -2.49
CA TYR A 298 -6.43 4.91 -2.93
C TYR A 298 -6.25 5.87 -1.76
N SER A 299 -6.66 5.46 -0.55
CA SER A 299 -6.42 6.17 0.71
C SER A 299 -4.94 6.29 1.08
N HIS A 300 -4.04 5.48 0.47
CA HIS A 300 -2.61 5.48 0.82
C HIS A 300 -1.96 6.85 0.67
N LEU A 301 -2.43 7.67 -0.25
CA LEU A 301 -1.92 9.02 -0.42
C LEU A 301 -2.28 9.96 0.74
N LEU A 302 -3.31 9.63 1.53
CA LEU A 302 -3.73 10.42 2.70
C LEU A 302 -2.87 10.13 3.94
N TRP A 303 -2.24 8.96 4.03
CA TRP A 303 -1.51 8.55 5.22
C TRP A 303 -0.26 9.40 5.51
N PRO A 304 0.57 9.81 4.53
CA PRO A 304 1.69 10.68 4.81
C PRO A 304 1.31 12.03 5.43
N PRO A 305 0.36 12.82 4.88
CA PRO A 305 -0.04 14.07 5.52
C PRO A 305 -0.73 13.85 6.88
N LEU A 306 -1.47 12.75 7.06
CA LEU A 306 -2.03 12.39 8.37
C LEU A 306 -0.92 12.06 9.37
N ALA A 307 0.12 11.34 8.96
CA ALA A 307 1.25 11.03 9.82
C ALA A 307 2.03 12.28 10.24
N LEU A 308 2.17 13.28 9.35
CA LEU A 308 2.76 14.58 9.69
C LEU A 308 1.94 15.24 10.81
N LEU A 309 0.63 15.38 10.64
CA LEU A 309 -0.26 16.00 11.62
C LEU A 309 -0.34 15.22 12.94
N CYS A 310 -0.46 13.89 12.89
CA CYS A 310 -0.44 13.07 14.09
C CYS A 310 0.91 13.18 14.83
N GLY A 311 2.02 13.33 14.11
CA GLY A 311 3.35 13.60 14.67
C GLY A 311 3.39 14.93 15.44
N GLU A 312 2.75 15.99 14.92
CA GLU A 312 2.60 17.26 15.61
C GLU A 312 1.77 17.14 16.90
N GLY A 313 0.63 16.43 16.82
CA GLY A 313 -0.20 16.15 17.99
C GLY A 313 0.53 15.32 19.04
N LEU A 314 1.34 14.35 18.63
CA LEU A 314 2.16 13.53 19.51
C LEU A 314 3.29 14.34 20.19
N GLN A 315 3.90 15.27 19.46
CA GLN A 315 4.88 16.22 20.00
C GLN A 315 4.25 17.09 21.10
N ASP A 316 3.04 17.59 20.86
CA ASP A 316 2.32 18.42 21.84
C ASP A 316 1.96 17.60 23.10
N LEU A 317 1.49 16.36 22.93
CA LEU A 317 1.22 15.44 24.04
C LEU A 317 2.49 15.20 24.89
N ILE A 318 3.64 14.93 24.25
CA ILE A 318 4.88 14.63 24.93
C ILE A 318 5.46 15.87 25.65
N LYS A 319 5.41 17.05 25.03
CA LYS A 319 6.01 18.26 25.59
C LYS A 319 5.15 18.94 26.65
N HIS A 320 3.88 19.15 26.37
CA HIS A 320 3.04 20.07 27.12
C HIS A 320 2.04 19.39 28.05
N HIS A 321 2.01 18.05 28.09
CA HIS A 321 1.02 17.29 28.89
C HIS A 321 -0.45 17.72 28.59
N ARG A 322 -0.67 18.22 27.39
CA ARG A 322 -2.01 18.55 26.88
C ARG A 322 -2.65 17.30 26.31
N HIS A 323 -3.95 17.33 26.15
CA HIS A 323 -4.70 16.24 25.52
C HIS A 323 -4.63 14.91 26.30
N ARG A 324 -4.72 14.98 27.64
CA ARG A 324 -4.76 13.78 28.53
C ARG A 324 -5.85 12.79 28.13
N TRP A 325 -6.90 13.27 27.47
CA TRP A 325 -7.94 12.42 26.94
C TRP A 325 -7.42 11.38 25.95
N VAL A 326 -6.39 11.69 25.17
CA VAL A 326 -5.72 10.72 24.27
C VAL A 326 -5.13 9.56 25.08
N SER A 327 -4.44 9.88 26.17
CA SER A 327 -3.86 8.86 27.07
C SER A 327 -4.95 7.98 27.69
N TRP A 328 -6.08 8.56 28.09
CA TRP A 328 -7.22 7.81 28.61
C TRP A 328 -7.89 6.95 27.54
N SER A 329 -8.04 7.49 26.33
CA SER A 329 -8.60 6.73 25.19
C SER A 329 -7.69 5.55 24.82
N TRP A 330 -6.37 5.73 24.84
CA TRP A 330 -5.45 4.60 24.64
C TRP A 330 -5.59 3.54 25.73
N GLN A 331 -5.75 3.94 27.00
CA GLN A 331 -5.97 2.98 28.10
C GLN A 331 -7.30 2.24 27.92
N ALA A 332 -8.39 2.95 27.63
CA ALA A 332 -9.70 2.34 27.40
C ALA A 332 -9.67 1.36 26.22
N MET A 333 -9.07 1.77 25.11
CA MET A 333 -8.90 0.90 23.93
C MET A 333 -7.99 -0.29 24.25
N GLY A 334 -6.92 -0.07 25.03
CA GLY A 334 -6.04 -1.14 25.50
C GLY A 334 -6.80 -2.20 26.30
N ILE A 335 -7.67 -1.80 27.22
CA ILE A 335 -8.53 -2.71 27.98
C ILE A 335 -9.46 -3.46 27.06
N LEU A 336 -10.12 -2.79 26.11
CA LEU A 336 -11.04 -3.43 25.16
C LEU A 336 -10.33 -4.48 24.30
N LEU A 337 -9.11 -4.19 23.80
CA LEU A 337 -8.34 -5.15 23.01
C LEU A 337 -7.85 -6.34 23.85
N LEU A 338 -7.46 -6.12 25.12
CA LEU A 338 -7.09 -7.19 26.02
C LEU A 338 -8.28 -8.12 26.29
N LEU A 339 -9.45 -7.55 26.55
CA LEU A 339 -10.69 -8.32 26.75
C LEU A 339 -11.08 -9.09 25.49
N ALA A 340 -11.00 -8.46 24.30
CA ALA A 340 -11.29 -9.12 23.03
C ALA A 340 -10.32 -10.25 22.72
N GLY A 341 -9.01 -10.03 22.95
CA GLY A 341 -7.99 -11.07 22.76
C GLY A 341 -8.19 -12.26 23.72
N TRP A 342 -8.48 -11.98 25.00
CA TRP A 342 -8.75 -13.00 25.99
C TRP A 342 -10.05 -13.76 25.68
N ALA A 343 -11.13 -13.07 25.36
CA ALA A 343 -12.42 -13.68 25.05
C ALA A 343 -12.33 -14.57 23.80
N GLY A 344 -11.70 -14.12 22.74
CA GLY A 344 -11.50 -14.93 21.52
C GLY A 344 -10.66 -16.17 21.76
N LYS A 345 -9.60 -16.05 22.57
CA LYS A 345 -8.76 -17.18 22.97
C LYS A 345 -9.55 -18.21 23.79
N THR A 346 -10.32 -17.77 24.78
CA THR A 346 -11.11 -18.66 25.65
C THR A 346 -12.26 -19.32 24.90
N ALA A 347 -12.86 -18.62 23.94
CA ALA A 347 -13.91 -19.15 23.08
C ALA A 347 -13.37 -20.08 21.95
N GLY A 348 -12.05 -20.20 21.80
CA GLY A 348 -11.44 -21.04 20.77
C GLY A 348 -11.79 -20.62 19.34
N LEU A 349 -11.99 -19.32 19.10
CA LEU A 349 -12.39 -18.80 17.78
C LEU A 349 -11.29 -19.00 16.77
N ALA A 350 -11.53 -19.86 15.78
CA ALA A 350 -10.59 -20.12 14.69
C ALA A 350 -10.32 -18.83 13.91
N GLY A 351 -9.04 -18.56 13.63
CA GLY A 351 -8.62 -17.36 12.89
C GLY A 351 -8.69 -16.06 13.68
N TRP A 352 -8.98 -16.09 14.99
CA TRP A 352 -8.98 -14.89 15.81
C TRP A 352 -7.54 -14.42 16.14
N PRO A 353 -7.18 -13.13 15.98
CA PRO A 353 -5.82 -12.63 16.18
C PRO A 353 -5.54 -12.32 17.66
N ASP A 354 -5.78 -13.29 18.55
CA ASP A 354 -5.69 -13.16 20.02
C ASP A 354 -4.37 -12.57 20.49
N LEU A 355 -3.23 -13.11 20.03
CA LEU A 355 -1.91 -12.62 20.39
C LEU A 355 -1.70 -11.16 19.94
N SER A 356 -2.11 -10.82 18.73
CA SER A 356 -1.99 -9.46 18.21
C SER A 356 -2.82 -8.48 19.02
N LEU A 357 -4.05 -8.86 19.40
CA LEU A 357 -4.93 -8.05 20.25
C LEU A 357 -4.36 -7.88 21.67
N LEU A 358 -3.79 -8.93 22.26
CA LEU A 358 -3.17 -8.88 23.59
C LEU A 358 -1.93 -7.98 23.59
N LEU A 359 -1.07 -8.07 22.57
CA LEU A 359 0.12 -7.23 22.44
C LEU A 359 -0.25 -5.76 22.19
N ALA A 360 -1.19 -5.49 21.30
CA ALA A 360 -1.69 -4.14 21.07
C ALA A 360 -2.34 -3.55 22.31
N GLY A 361 -3.19 -4.32 22.98
CA GLY A 361 -3.88 -3.94 24.20
C GLY A 361 -2.93 -3.63 25.33
N GLY A 362 -1.93 -4.49 25.57
CA GLY A 362 -0.88 -4.27 26.56
C GLY A 362 -0.05 -3.01 26.28
N GLY A 363 0.34 -2.81 25.03
CA GLY A 363 1.08 -1.62 24.59
C GLY A 363 0.28 -0.32 24.76
N LEU A 364 -1.01 -0.33 24.37
CA LEU A 364 -1.90 0.83 24.52
C LEU A 364 -2.20 1.15 25.99
N LEU A 365 -2.47 0.13 26.80
CA LEU A 365 -2.77 0.32 28.22
C LEU A 365 -1.56 0.91 28.95
N THR A 366 -0.40 0.28 28.85
CA THR A 366 0.84 0.74 29.51
C THR A 366 1.32 2.06 28.92
N GLY A 367 1.31 2.20 27.61
CA GLY A 367 1.66 3.42 26.89
C GLY A 367 0.77 4.59 27.29
N GLY A 368 -0.55 4.39 27.32
CA GLY A 368 -1.53 5.37 27.78
C GLY A 368 -1.36 5.77 29.24
N TRP A 369 -1.09 4.78 30.11
CA TRP A 369 -0.81 5.04 31.53
C TRP A 369 0.38 5.97 31.73
N PHE A 370 1.51 5.67 31.10
CA PHE A 370 2.73 6.46 31.26
C PHE A 370 2.67 7.80 30.51
N THR A 371 2.01 7.89 29.35
CA THR A 371 1.81 9.16 28.64
C THR A 371 0.88 10.12 29.39
N GLY A 372 0.00 9.60 30.24
CA GLY A 372 -0.85 10.38 31.12
C GLY A 372 -0.13 11.05 32.32
N ARG A 373 1.15 10.71 32.58
CA ARG A 373 1.93 11.30 33.70
C ARG A 373 2.40 12.72 33.41
N SER A 374 2.56 13.52 34.45
CA SER A 374 3.05 14.90 34.36
C SER A 374 4.51 15.01 33.91
N ASP A 375 5.36 14.06 34.31
CA ASP A 375 6.77 14.06 33.94
C ASP A 375 7.01 13.64 32.49
N ARG A 376 7.78 14.45 31.75
CA ARG A 376 8.15 14.23 30.35
C ARG A 376 8.92 12.92 30.12
N ARG A 377 9.73 12.48 31.10
CA ARG A 377 10.49 11.21 31.01
C ARG A 377 9.54 10.02 30.93
N TRP A 378 8.51 10.02 31.77
CA TRP A 378 7.49 8.97 31.77
C TRP A 378 6.66 8.98 30.48
N ARG A 379 6.31 10.16 29.96
CA ARG A 379 5.57 10.25 28.67
C ARG A 379 6.38 9.66 27.52
N ARG A 380 7.70 9.90 27.46
CA ARG A 380 8.58 9.28 26.44
C ARG A 380 8.66 7.76 26.60
N ARG A 381 8.79 7.24 27.84
CA ARG A 381 8.75 5.81 28.11
C ARG A 381 7.41 5.19 27.72
N GLY A 382 6.31 5.88 28.01
CA GLY A 382 4.97 5.46 27.60
C GLY A 382 4.84 5.33 26.07
N LEU A 383 5.36 6.30 25.33
CA LEU A 383 5.41 6.20 23.87
C LEU A 383 6.22 4.98 23.39
N LEU A 384 7.38 4.72 24.00
CA LEU A 384 8.18 3.54 23.65
C LEU A 384 7.42 2.23 23.92
N MET A 385 6.73 2.12 25.07
CA MET A 385 5.92 0.94 25.40
C MET A 385 4.77 0.74 24.41
N LEU A 386 4.08 1.84 24.05
CA LEU A 386 3.03 1.80 23.02
C LEU A 386 3.60 1.31 21.68
N LEU A 387 4.72 1.89 21.24
CA LEU A 387 5.35 1.51 19.96
C LEU A 387 5.84 0.06 19.95
N LEU A 388 6.40 -0.41 21.04
CA LEU A 388 6.84 -1.82 21.18
C LEU A 388 5.62 -2.75 21.11
N GLY A 389 4.61 -2.51 21.94
CA GLY A 389 3.42 -3.35 21.95
C GLY A 389 2.67 -3.34 20.62
N TRP A 390 2.47 -2.16 20.02
CA TRP A 390 1.82 -2.00 18.73
C TRP A 390 2.63 -2.62 17.58
N GLY A 391 3.96 -2.39 17.56
CA GLY A 391 4.84 -2.99 16.56
C GLY A 391 4.87 -4.51 16.65
N LEU A 392 4.97 -5.08 17.85
CA LEU A 392 4.89 -6.53 18.05
C LEU A 392 3.51 -7.10 17.67
N ALA A 393 2.44 -6.36 17.92
CA ALA A 393 1.09 -6.73 17.49
C ALA A 393 0.98 -6.81 15.97
N LEU A 394 1.51 -5.81 15.26
CA LEU A 394 1.58 -5.81 13.80
C LEU A 394 2.40 -7.01 13.29
N MET A 395 3.59 -7.25 13.83
CA MET A 395 4.42 -8.42 13.43
C MET A 395 3.70 -9.74 13.69
N SER A 396 3.03 -9.88 14.83
CA SER A 396 2.22 -11.05 15.14
C SER A 396 1.08 -11.23 14.14
N LEU A 397 0.41 -10.14 13.77
CA LEU A 397 -0.72 -10.18 12.83
C LEU A 397 -0.32 -10.77 11.48
N TRP A 398 0.68 -10.24 10.82
CA TRP A 398 1.07 -10.75 9.48
C TRP A 398 1.98 -11.96 9.49
N SER A 399 2.48 -12.37 10.66
CA SER A 399 3.14 -13.66 10.81
C SER A 399 2.17 -14.80 11.16
N SER A 400 0.91 -14.50 11.44
CA SER A 400 -0.08 -15.48 11.92
C SER A 400 -0.65 -16.40 10.85
N GLY A 401 -0.51 -16.08 9.57
CA GLY A 401 -1.15 -16.83 8.48
C GLY A 401 -2.66 -16.62 8.36
N GLN A 402 -3.19 -15.58 8.98
CA GLN A 402 -4.63 -15.28 8.97
C GLN A 402 -5.00 -14.39 7.79
N TRP A 403 -5.50 -14.99 6.74
CA TRP A 403 -5.89 -14.35 5.49
C TRP A 403 -6.83 -13.16 5.62
N LEU A 404 -7.91 -13.35 6.35
CA LEU A 404 -8.96 -12.35 6.49
C LEU A 404 -8.42 -11.03 7.02
N TRP A 405 -7.47 -11.11 7.96
CA TRP A 405 -6.86 -9.94 8.58
C TRP A 405 -5.75 -9.31 7.75
N GLU A 406 -4.95 -10.13 7.09
CA GLU A 406 -3.81 -9.67 6.30
C GLU A 406 -4.23 -9.21 4.89
N LEU A 407 -4.97 -10.06 4.18
CA LEU A 407 -5.27 -9.88 2.77
C LEU A 407 -6.73 -9.47 2.49
N ASN A 408 -7.60 -9.57 3.49
CA ASN A 408 -9.04 -9.42 3.31
C ASN A 408 -9.61 -10.40 2.27
N GLU A 409 -9.10 -11.64 2.27
CA GLU A 409 -9.46 -12.73 1.37
C GLU A 409 -9.83 -13.96 2.21
N SER A 410 -10.66 -14.82 1.68
CA SER A 410 -11.24 -15.96 2.43
C SER A 410 -10.85 -17.35 1.89
N TRP A 411 -10.06 -17.44 0.80
CA TRP A 411 -9.73 -18.73 0.20
C TRP A 411 -8.28 -18.83 -0.27
N ASP A 412 -7.73 -20.08 -0.23
CA ASP A 412 -6.38 -20.39 -0.72
C ASP A 412 -6.43 -20.98 -2.13
N PRO A 413 -5.88 -20.32 -3.18
CA PRO A 413 -5.86 -20.87 -4.52
C PRO A 413 -4.81 -21.98 -4.72
N ARG A 414 -3.84 -22.14 -3.80
CA ARG A 414 -2.70 -23.06 -3.97
C ARG A 414 -3.09 -24.54 -4.10
N PRO A 415 -4.02 -25.07 -3.27
CA PRO A 415 -4.39 -26.49 -3.37
C PRO A 415 -4.96 -26.85 -4.74
N VAL A 416 -5.96 -26.10 -5.24
CA VAL A 416 -6.56 -26.39 -6.55
C VAL A 416 -5.60 -26.05 -7.69
N ALA A 417 -4.71 -25.08 -7.54
CA ALA A 417 -3.69 -24.77 -8.53
C ALA A 417 -2.68 -25.90 -8.69
N SER A 418 -2.34 -26.60 -7.60
CA SER A 418 -1.43 -27.77 -7.67
C SER A 418 -2.03 -28.88 -8.54
N GLU A 419 -3.31 -29.14 -8.45
CA GLU A 419 -4.01 -30.11 -9.29
C GLU A 419 -4.04 -29.66 -10.76
N ILE A 420 -4.30 -28.37 -11.02
CA ILE A 420 -4.28 -27.83 -12.39
C ILE A 420 -2.88 -27.99 -13.02
N ARG A 421 -1.81 -27.90 -12.25
CA ARG A 421 -0.43 -28.07 -12.75
C ARG A 421 -0.15 -29.51 -13.23
N THR A 422 -0.86 -30.49 -12.70
CA THR A 422 -0.69 -31.90 -13.15
C THR A 422 -1.24 -32.18 -14.54
N LEU A 423 -2.14 -31.30 -15.02
CA LEU A 423 -2.74 -31.44 -16.33
C LEU A 423 -1.71 -31.19 -17.46
N PRO A 424 -1.84 -31.87 -18.60
CA PRO A 424 -0.95 -31.66 -19.76
C PRO A 424 -0.83 -30.19 -20.14
N THR A 425 0.34 -29.82 -20.67
CA THR A 425 0.59 -28.47 -21.17
C THR A 425 -0.38 -28.16 -22.31
N GLY A 426 -0.98 -26.97 -22.30
CA GLY A 426 -1.98 -26.55 -23.31
C GLY A 426 -3.42 -26.97 -23.02
N THR A 427 -3.68 -27.78 -21.98
CA THR A 427 -5.06 -28.10 -21.59
C THR A 427 -5.78 -26.83 -21.13
N ALA A 428 -6.88 -26.50 -21.78
CA ALA A 428 -7.75 -25.38 -21.40
C ALA A 428 -8.48 -25.71 -20.09
N VAL A 429 -8.37 -24.78 -19.11
CA VAL A 429 -9.08 -24.87 -17.84
C VAL A 429 -10.03 -23.68 -17.71
N TRP A 430 -11.26 -23.98 -17.41
CA TRP A 430 -12.32 -23.01 -17.27
C TRP A 430 -12.56 -22.66 -15.81
N LEU A 431 -12.97 -21.43 -15.53
CA LEU A 431 -13.27 -20.93 -14.20
C LEU A 431 -14.73 -20.51 -14.11
N ASP A 432 -15.46 -21.07 -13.17
CA ASP A 432 -16.83 -20.70 -12.88
C ASP A 432 -16.87 -19.47 -11.97
N GLY A 433 -17.25 -18.33 -12.51
CA GLY A 433 -17.34 -17.08 -11.76
C GLY A 433 -16.35 -15.99 -12.21
N PRO A 434 -15.98 -15.06 -11.33
CA PRO A 434 -15.05 -13.97 -11.63
C PRO A 434 -13.64 -14.51 -11.90
N THR A 435 -12.89 -13.78 -12.74
CA THR A 435 -11.49 -14.14 -12.99
C THR A 435 -10.68 -14.07 -11.70
N ARG A 436 -9.81 -15.05 -11.49
CA ARG A 436 -8.94 -15.21 -10.32
C ARG A 436 -7.46 -15.19 -10.74
N PRO A 437 -6.83 -14.01 -10.82
CA PRO A 437 -5.45 -13.90 -11.31
C PRO A 437 -4.42 -14.65 -10.48
N SER A 438 -4.62 -14.74 -9.16
CA SER A 438 -3.71 -15.51 -8.30
C SER A 438 -3.76 -17.00 -8.63
N LEU A 439 -4.96 -17.56 -8.86
CA LEU A 439 -5.11 -18.95 -9.28
C LEU A 439 -4.36 -19.22 -10.60
N GLY A 440 -4.52 -18.35 -11.59
CA GLY A 440 -3.79 -18.47 -12.86
C GLY A 440 -2.26 -18.40 -12.66
N TRP A 441 -1.79 -17.51 -11.78
CA TRP A 441 -0.37 -17.42 -11.46
C TRP A 441 0.16 -18.71 -10.82
N TYR A 442 -0.54 -19.24 -9.80
CA TYR A 442 -0.17 -20.51 -9.15
C TYR A 442 -0.31 -21.71 -10.08
N ALA A 443 -1.34 -21.76 -10.92
CA ALA A 443 -1.54 -22.83 -11.90
C ALA A 443 -0.54 -22.80 -13.06
N GLY A 444 0.18 -21.70 -13.25
CA GLY A 444 1.14 -21.54 -14.34
C GLY A 444 0.51 -21.37 -15.73
N ARG A 445 -0.81 -21.12 -15.80
CA ARG A 445 -1.55 -20.99 -17.07
C ARG A 445 -2.70 -19.98 -16.97
N GLU A 446 -3.10 -19.43 -18.11
CA GLU A 446 -4.30 -18.58 -18.20
C GLU A 446 -5.57 -19.44 -18.07
N LEU A 447 -6.48 -19.02 -17.17
CA LEU A 447 -7.77 -19.67 -16.99
C LEU A 447 -8.83 -18.95 -17.82
N GLN A 448 -9.63 -19.73 -18.54
CA GLN A 448 -10.73 -19.20 -19.35
C GLN A 448 -11.96 -19.00 -18.48
N ARG A 449 -12.72 -17.92 -18.75
CA ARG A 449 -13.94 -17.67 -17.98
C ARG A 449 -15.11 -18.44 -18.59
N TYR A 450 -15.70 -19.31 -17.77
CA TYR A 450 -16.97 -19.95 -18.13
C TYR A 450 -18.10 -18.91 -18.12
N ARG A 451 -18.83 -18.80 -19.23
CA ARG A 451 -20.03 -17.97 -19.35
C ARG A 451 -21.13 -18.79 -19.97
N LYS A 452 -22.37 -18.65 -19.44
CA LYS A 452 -23.56 -19.24 -20.06
C LYS A 452 -23.65 -18.74 -21.51
N GLY A 453 -23.53 -19.62 -22.50
CA GLY A 453 -23.50 -19.26 -23.93
C GLY A 453 -22.10 -19.30 -24.58
N ASN A 454 -21.03 -19.43 -23.82
CA ASN A 454 -19.70 -19.77 -24.33
C ASN A 454 -19.40 -21.18 -23.85
N ALA A 455 -20.08 -22.17 -24.46
CA ALA A 455 -19.93 -23.58 -24.07
C ALA A 455 -18.48 -24.01 -24.39
N PRO A 456 -17.78 -24.61 -23.40
CA PRO A 456 -16.53 -25.30 -23.67
C PRO A 456 -16.78 -26.50 -24.61
N PRO A 457 -15.72 -27.10 -25.20
CA PRO A 457 -15.84 -28.34 -25.94
C PRO A 457 -16.40 -29.47 -25.08
N ASP A 458 -16.83 -30.57 -25.68
CA ASP A 458 -17.52 -31.68 -25.03
C ASP A 458 -16.75 -32.32 -23.84
N ASP A 459 -15.43 -32.23 -23.77
CA ASP A 459 -14.61 -32.65 -22.62
C ASP A 459 -13.73 -31.49 -22.16
N TYR A 460 -13.96 -30.98 -20.95
CA TYR A 460 -13.25 -29.82 -20.43
C TYR A 460 -13.02 -29.87 -18.90
N TRP A 461 -12.05 -29.09 -18.45
CA TRP A 461 -11.72 -28.92 -17.03
C TRP A 461 -12.33 -27.64 -16.48
N LEU A 462 -13.02 -27.75 -15.34
CA LEU A 462 -13.70 -26.64 -14.70
C LEU A 462 -13.23 -26.49 -13.25
N VAL A 463 -12.90 -25.25 -12.86
CA VAL A 463 -12.71 -24.90 -11.43
C VAL A 463 -13.99 -24.24 -10.94
N SER A 464 -14.62 -24.85 -9.97
CA SER A 464 -15.90 -24.38 -9.40
C SER A 464 -16.01 -24.77 -7.93
N PRO A 465 -16.68 -23.97 -7.09
CA PRO A 465 -16.99 -24.35 -5.71
C PRO A 465 -18.16 -25.36 -5.64
N GLN A 466 -18.90 -25.53 -6.73
CA GLN A 466 -20.06 -26.41 -6.79
C GLN A 466 -19.95 -27.40 -7.94
N GLN A 467 -20.39 -28.62 -7.71
CA GLN A 467 -20.53 -29.62 -8.77
C GLN A 467 -21.54 -29.15 -9.80
N ARG A 468 -21.18 -29.28 -11.08
CA ARG A 468 -22.08 -29.05 -12.21
C ARG A 468 -22.63 -30.36 -12.76
N PRO A 469 -23.84 -30.36 -13.32
CA PRO A 469 -24.35 -31.55 -14.03
C PRO A 469 -23.38 -32.01 -15.12
N GLY A 470 -23.15 -33.30 -15.24
CA GLY A 470 -22.19 -33.87 -16.18
C GLY A 470 -20.71 -33.77 -15.76
N CYS A 471 -20.41 -33.21 -14.59
CA CYS A 471 -19.03 -33.08 -14.13
C CYS A 471 -18.71 -34.08 -13.00
N GLN A 472 -17.53 -34.68 -13.07
CA GLN A 472 -16.97 -35.57 -12.04
C GLN A 472 -15.78 -34.91 -11.36
N LEU A 473 -15.59 -35.13 -10.07
CA LEU A 473 -14.44 -34.61 -9.36
C LEU A 473 -13.17 -35.22 -9.96
N ALA A 474 -12.23 -34.36 -10.32
CA ALA A 474 -11.02 -34.73 -11.05
C ALA A 474 -9.93 -35.39 -10.19
N ALA A 475 -9.90 -35.03 -8.92
CA ALA A 475 -8.96 -35.52 -7.91
C ALA A 475 -9.66 -35.66 -6.57
N PRO A 476 -9.07 -36.34 -5.57
CA PRO A 476 -9.60 -36.29 -4.22
C PRO A 476 -9.80 -34.84 -3.79
N ALA A 477 -10.88 -34.60 -3.06
CA ALA A 477 -11.25 -33.24 -2.63
C ALA A 477 -10.06 -32.53 -2.01
N VAL A 478 -9.69 -31.35 -2.58
CA VAL A 478 -8.64 -30.51 -2.02
C VAL A 478 -9.21 -29.70 -0.85
N PRO A 479 -8.38 -29.29 0.12
CA PRO A 479 -8.83 -28.39 1.16
C PRO A 479 -9.40 -27.09 0.61
N GLY A 480 -10.61 -26.72 1.02
CA GLY A 480 -11.30 -25.51 0.58
C GLY A 480 -12.51 -25.77 -0.31
N ASP A 481 -13.25 -24.70 -0.59
CA ASP A 481 -14.53 -24.81 -1.32
C ASP A 481 -14.32 -24.99 -2.84
N TRP A 482 -13.18 -24.61 -3.41
CA TRP A 482 -12.91 -24.66 -4.84
C TRP A 482 -12.29 -26.00 -5.25
N GLN A 483 -12.90 -26.66 -6.20
CA GLN A 483 -12.51 -27.99 -6.68
C GLN A 483 -12.25 -27.96 -8.19
N LEU A 484 -11.44 -28.92 -8.66
CA LEU A 484 -11.23 -29.18 -10.10
C LEU A 484 -12.17 -30.31 -10.53
N TRP A 485 -12.93 -30.05 -11.59
CA TRP A 485 -13.91 -30.96 -12.16
C TRP A 485 -13.56 -31.30 -13.60
N ARG A 486 -13.76 -32.53 -14.00
CA ARG A 486 -13.77 -32.93 -15.40
C ARG A 486 -15.20 -33.05 -15.85
N CYS A 487 -15.55 -32.34 -16.90
CA CYS A 487 -16.91 -32.23 -17.46
C CYS A 487 -16.92 -32.75 -18.90
N GLY A 488 -17.92 -33.57 -19.25
CA GLY A 488 -18.10 -34.12 -20.58
C GLY A 488 -19.48 -34.73 -20.73
#